data_d94393ffd93721933b51eac0a6fba194
#
_entry.id   d94393ffd93721933b51eac0a6fba194
#
_cell.length_a   1.000
_cell.length_b   1.000
_cell.length_c   1.000
_cell.angle_alpha   90.00
_cell.angle_beta   90.00
_cell.angle_gamma   90.00
#
_symmetry.space_group_name_H-M   'P 1'
#
loop_
_entity.id
_entity.type
_entity.pdbx_description
1 polymer ?
#
loop_
_entity_poly.entity_id
_entity_poly.type
_entity_poly.pdbx_seq_one_letter_code
_entity_poly.pdbx_strand_id
1 'polypeptide(L)'
;MSTSLGFTVTLPVAFDPAMDRTRAALKAEGFGVLSEIDIQAAFKEKLGRDFRRYTILGACNPPLAWDALNANAEVGLLLPCNVTVEEGEGGTTIVRLIDPIQMLAGAGGEATPAIEHVAEQARARLERVARELGKG
;
A
#
# COMPACT_ATOMS: atom_id res chain seq x y z
N MET A 1 5.83 12.26 -2.05
CA MET A 1 6.95 12.45 -1.11
C MET A 1 7.25 11.13 -0.42
N SER A 2 8.50 10.73 -0.31
CA SER A 2 8.85 9.49 0.36
C SER A 2 9.04 9.71 1.86
N THR A 3 8.76 8.65 2.64
CA THR A 3 8.99 8.60 4.08
C THR A 3 9.89 7.41 4.38
N SER A 4 10.21 7.16 5.67
CA SER A 4 11.02 6.01 6.06
C SER A 4 10.36 4.67 5.73
N LEU A 5 9.02 4.62 5.62
CA LEU A 5 8.29 3.38 5.31
C LEU A 5 7.76 3.32 3.89
N GLY A 6 7.60 4.45 3.23
CA GLY A 6 7.00 4.43 1.90
C GLY A 6 6.77 5.82 1.32
N PHE A 7 5.74 5.92 0.49
CA PHE A 7 5.37 7.14 -0.22
C PHE A 7 4.09 7.70 0.35
N THR A 8 4.00 9.01 0.50
CA THR A 8 2.81 9.69 1.01
C THR A 8 2.32 10.71 -0.01
N VAL A 9 1.03 10.67 -0.31
CA VAL A 9 0.37 11.63 -1.21
C VAL A 9 -0.87 12.15 -0.53
N THR A 10 -1.05 13.48 -0.53
CA THR A 10 -2.27 14.10 -0.04
C THR A 10 -3.11 14.52 -1.25
N LEU A 11 -4.33 13.99 -1.35
CA LEU A 11 -5.24 14.30 -2.44
C LEU A 11 -6.22 15.38 -1.97
N PRO A 12 -6.47 16.42 -2.80
CA PRO A 12 -7.43 17.48 -2.46
C PRO A 12 -8.87 17.04 -2.76
N VAL A 13 -9.24 15.85 -2.39
CA VAL A 13 -10.57 15.28 -2.60
C VAL A 13 -10.99 14.49 -1.36
N ALA A 14 -12.30 14.27 -1.22
CA ALA A 14 -12.85 13.53 -0.09
C ALA A 14 -12.48 12.05 -0.15
N PHE A 15 -12.74 11.35 0.95
CA PHE A 15 -12.33 9.97 1.13
C PHE A 15 -12.80 9.02 0.03
N ASP A 16 -14.10 9.03 -0.30
CA ASP A 16 -14.63 8.07 -1.27
C ASP A 16 -14.06 8.26 -2.69
N PRO A 17 -14.03 9.49 -3.24
CA PRO A 17 -13.34 9.71 -4.51
C PRO A 17 -11.85 9.34 -4.47
N ALA A 18 -11.17 9.62 -3.35
CA ALA A 18 -9.77 9.25 -3.20
C ALA A 18 -9.58 7.74 -3.21
N MET A 19 -10.49 7.01 -2.56
CA MET A 19 -10.47 5.55 -2.56
C MET A 19 -10.59 5.00 -3.98
N ASP A 20 -11.54 5.52 -4.76
CA ASP A 20 -11.74 5.09 -6.14
C ASP A 20 -10.51 5.38 -7.01
N ARG A 21 -9.91 6.56 -6.85
CA ARG A 21 -8.70 6.93 -7.58
C ARG A 21 -7.51 6.04 -7.20
N THR A 22 -7.40 5.70 -5.92
CA THR A 22 -6.32 4.83 -5.44
C THR A 22 -6.45 3.44 -6.04
N ARG A 23 -7.65 2.87 -6.04
CA ARG A 23 -7.90 1.56 -6.65
C ARG A 23 -7.58 1.57 -8.15
N ALA A 24 -8.01 2.62 -8.86
CA ALA A 24 -7.75 2.73 -10.30
C ALA A 24 -6.26 2.86 -10.60
N ALA A 25 -5.53 3.65 -9.83
CA ALA A 25 -4.10 3.84 -10.03
C ALA A 25 -3.32 2.54 -9.75
N LEU A 26 -3.72 1.80 -8.71
CA LEU A 26 -3.14 0.49 -8.40
C LEU A 26 -3.37 -0.49 -9.53
N LYS A 27 -4.60 -0.57 -10.03
CA LYS A 27 -4.96 -1.47 -11.12
C LYS A 27 -4.15 -1.17 -12.39
N ALA A 28 -3.94 0.11 -12.69
CA ALA A 28 -3.16 0.52 -13.87
C ALA A 28 -1.71 0.01 -13.81
N GLU A 29 -1.17 -0.23 -12.61
CA GLU A 29 0.17 -0.77 -12.42
C GLU A 29 0.18 -2.27 -12.13
N GLY A 30 -0.94 -2.94 -12.36
CA GLY A 30 -1.03 -4.39 -12.22
C GLY A 30 -1.30 -4.89 -10.81
N PHE A 31 -1.70 -4.01 -9.89
CA PHE A 31 -2.06 -4.42 -8.54
C PHE A 31 -3.55 -4.67 -8.40
N GLY A 32 -3.90 -5.83 -7.86
CA GLY A 32 -5.25 -6.10 -7.42
C GLY A 32 -5.38 -5.86 -5.92
N VAL A 33 -6.52 -5.36 -5.48
CA VAL A 33 -6.80 -5.20 -4.06
C VAL A 33 -7.43 -6.49 -3.55
N LEU A 34 -6.67 -7.25 -2.77
CA LEU A 34 -7.10 -8.54 -2.24
C LEU A 34 -7.85 -8.42 -0.92
N SER A 35 -7.55 -7.40 -0.14
CA SER A 35 -8.17 -7.20 1.16
C SER A 35 -8.42 -5.72 1.42
N GLU A 36 -9.47 -5.46 2.19
CA GLU A 36 -9.82 -4.11 2.60
C GLU A 36 -10.20 -4.17 4.07
N ILE A 37 -9.44 -3.46 4.90
CA ILE A 37 -9.64 -3.46 6.35
C ILE A 37 -10.08 -2.07 6.77
N ASP A 38 -11.32 -1.98 7.27
CA ASP A 38 -11.88 -0.72 7.76
C ASP A 38 -11.50 -0.57 9.24
N ILE A 39 -10.48 0.25 9.49
CA ILE A 39 -9.96 0.46 10.84
C ILE A 39 -10.96 1.24 11.70
N GLN A 40 -11.66 2.22 11.11
CA GLN A 40 -12.70 2.98 11.83
C GLN A 40 -13.76 2.04 12.40
N ALA A 41 -14.27 1.14 11.56
CA ALA A 41 -15.28 0.18 11.96
C ALA A 41 -14.74 -0.81 12.99
N ALA A 42 -13.50 -1.27 12.82
CA ALA A 42 -12.89 -2.22 13.74
C ALA A 42 -12.75 -1.63 15.16
N PHE A 43 -12.31 -0.38 15.26
CA PHE A 43 -12.16 0.28 16.55
C PHE A 43 -13.53 0.53 17.22
N LYS A 44 -14.53 0.89 16.41
CA LYS A 44 -15.88 1.10 16.96
C LYS A 44 -16.46 -0.20 17.51
N GLU A 45 -16.34 -1.28 16.75
CA GLU A 45 -16.86 -2.58 17.15
C GLU A 45 -16.14 -3.16 18.35
N LYS A 46 -14.81 -3.13 18.36
CA LYS A 46 -14.01 -3.84 19.37
C LYS A 46 -13.73 -3.01 20.62
N LEU A 47 -13.63 -1.70 20.50
CA LEU A 47 -13.26 -0.82 21.61
C LEU A 47 -14.35 0.19 21.96
N GLY A 48 -15.40 0.33 21.13
CA GLY A 48 -16.41 1.37 21.31
C GLY A 48 -15.83 2.77 21.15
N ARG A 49 -14.71 2.92 20.46
CA ARG A 49 -14.02 4.20 20.29
C ARG A 49 -14.18 4.73 18.88
N ASP A 50 -14.28 6.03 18.78
CA ASP A 50 -14.36 6.71 17.50
C ASP A 50 -12.95 6.94 16.95
N PHE A 51 -12.82 6.82 15.64
CA PHE A 51 -11.57 7.09 14.93
C PHE A 51 -11.92 7.70 13.57
N ARG A 52 -10.99 8.40 12.97
CA ARG A 52 -11.20 8.94 11.63
C ARG A 52 -11.30 7.81 10.61
N ARG A 53 -11.82 8.10 9.44
CA ARG A 53 -11.87 7.10 8.37
C ARG A 53 -10.43 6.70 8.02
N TYR A 54 -10.19 5.42 8.04
CA TYR A 54 -8.88 4.85 7.78
C TYR A 54 -9.07 3.43 7.26
N THR A 55 -8.59 3.17 6.05
CA THR A 55 -8.71 1.85 5.43
C THR A 55 -7.34 1.35 5.01
N ILE A 56 -7.07 0.09 5.26
CA ILE A 56 -5.85 -0.57 4.80
C ILE A 56 -6.22 -1.47 3.63
N LEU A 57 -5.61 -1.19 2.47
CA LEU A 57 -5.79 -2.02 1.28
C LEU A 57 -4.59 -2.94 1.15
N GLY A 58 -4.85 -4.24 0.99
CA GLY A 58 -3.79 -5.20 0.68
C GLY A 58 -3.67 -5.35 -0.83
N ALA A 59 -2.63 -4.77 -1.41
CA ALA A 59 -2.43 -4.77 -2.86
C ALA A 59 -1.44 -5.86 -3.27
N CYS A 60 -1.78 -6.60 -4.31
CA CYS A 60 -0.95 -7.69 -4.82
C CYS A 60 -0.74 -7.54 -6.33
N ASN A 61 0.51 -7.62 -6.74
CA ASN A 61 0.86 -7.78 -8.14
C ASN A 61 1.15 -9.26 -8.36
N PRO A 62 0.24 -10.02 -8.99
CA PRO A 62 0.35 -11.48 -9.03
C PRO A 62 1.67 -12.02 -9.62
N PRO A 63 2.17 -11.52 -10.76
CA PRO A 63 3.45 -12.01 -11.27
C PRO A 63 4.61 -11.80 -10.31
N LEU A 64 4.68 -10.65 -9.66
CA LEU A 64 5.74 -10.36 -8.70
C LEU A 64 5.61 -11.20 -7.43
N ALA A 65 4.38 -11.39 -6.95
CA ALA A 65 4.13 -12.24 -5.79
C ALA A 65 4.49 -13.70 -6.07
N TRP A 66 4.16 -14.18 -7.26
CA TRP A 66 4.52 -15.52 -7.71
C TRP A 66 6.03 -15.73 -7.64
N ASP A 67 6.79 -14.79 -8.23
CA ASP A 67 8.25 -14.88 -8.24
C ASP A 67 8.83 -14.83 -6.82
N ALA A 68 8.31 -13.94 -5.98
CA ALA A 68 8.78 -13.80 -4.61
C ALA A 68 8.56 -15.07 -3.79
N LEU A 69 7.35 -15.62 -3.83
CA LEU A 69 7.00 -16.81 -3.05
C LEU A 69 7.72 -18.06 -3.53
N ASN A 70 8.01 -18.16 -4.83
CA ASN A 70 8.80 -19.27 -5.36
C ASN A 70 10.27 -19.14 -4.98
N ALA A 71 10.77 -17.91 -4.79
CA ALA A 71 12.15 -17.71 -4.32
C ALA A 71 12.28 -17.98 -2.83
N ASN A 72 11.30 -17.56 -2.02
CA ASN A 72 11.31 -17.77 -0.58
C ASN A 72 9.89 -17.66 -0.03
N ALA A 73 9.34 -18.79 0.40
CA ALA A 73 7.97 -18.83 0.91
C ALA A 73 7.75 -17.98 2.17
N GLU A 74 8.81 -17.67 2.92
CA GLU A 74 8.71 -16.82 4.11
C GLU A 74 8.29 -15.38 3.78
N VAL A 75 8.49 -14.93 2.53
CA VAL A 75 8.10 -13.56 2.17
C VAL A 75 6.58 -13.35 2.27
N GLY A 76 5.81 -14.43 2.35
CA GLY A 76 4.38 -14.33 2.62
C GLY A 76 4.07 -13.59 3.92
N LEU A 77 4.99 -13.60 4.87
CA LEU A 77 4.84 -12.83 6.11
C LEU A 77 4.86 -11.32 5.86
N LEU A 78 5.40 -10.88 4.74
CA LEU A 78 5.53 -9.48 4.37
C LEU A 78 4.53 -9.06 3.28
N LEU A 79 3.67 -9.98 2.86
CA LEU A 79 2.68 -9.71 1.84
C LEU A 79 1.28 -9.66 2.46
N PRO A 80 0.34 -8.96 1.86
CA PRO A 80 0.44 -8.14 0.64
C PRO A 80 1.11 -6.79 0.89
N CYS A 81 1.35 -6.02 -0.19
CA CYS A 81 1.82 -4.64 -0.04
C CYS A 81 0.67 -3.79 0.50
N ASN A 82 0.88 -3.13 1.62
CA ASN A 82 -0.16 -2.31 2.22
C ASN A 82 -0.20 -0.91 1.62
N VAL A 83 -1.42 -0.46 1.36
CA VAL A 83 -1.72 0.91 0.96
C VAL A 83 -2.78 1.42 1.93
N THR A 84 -2.52 2.54 2.59
CA THR A 84 -3.48 3.10 3.53
C THR A 84 -4.15 4.33 2.95
N VAL A 85 -5.44 4.48 3.21
CA VAL A 85 -6.23 5.63 2.79
C VAL A 85 -6.84 6.21 4.07
N GLU A 86 -6.50 7.47 4.35
CA GLU A 86 -6.85 8.10 5.62
C GLU A 86 -7.51 9.46 5.37
N GLU A 87 -8.60 9.71 6.09
CA GLU A 87 -9.25 11.00 6.07
C GLU A 87 -8.33 12.07 6.65
N GLY A 88 -8.08 13.11 5.86
CA GLY A 88 -7.26 14.24 6.29
C GLY A 88 -8.11 15.44 6.68
N GLU A 89 -7.46 16.55 6.94
CA GLU A 89 -8.14 17.79 7.30
C GLU A 89 -8.65 18.53 6.05
N GLY A 90 -9.73 19.28 6.24
CA GLY A 90 -10.24 20.18 5.20
C GLY A 90 -10.72 19.50 3.93
N GLY A 91 -11.27 18.30 4.04
CA GLY A 91 -11.77 17.57 2.86
C GLY A 91 -10.67 16.92 2.03
N THR A 92 -9.50 16.73 2.61
CA THR A 92 -8.38 16.04 1.94
C THR A 92 -8.35 14.58 2.35
N THR A 93 -7.58 13.78 1.62
CA THR A 93 -7.34 12.37 1.91
C THR A 93 -5.87 12.07 1.76
N ILE A 94 -5.32 11.33 2.69
CA ILE A 94 -3.90 10.98 2.71
C ILE A 94 -3.75 9.53 2.30
N VAL A 95 -2.98 9.27 1.25
CA VAL A 95 -2.70 7.92 0.78
C VAL A 95 -1.22 7.62 1.02
N ARG A 96 -0.95 6.49 1.67
CA ARG A 96 0.42 6.04 1.91
C ARG A 96 0.60 4.67 1.29
N LEU A 97 1.71 4.48 0.60
CA LEU A 97 2.03 3.22 -0.09
C LEU A 97 3.35 2.72 0.44
N ILE A 98 3.40 1.45 0.85
CA ILE A 98 4.62 0.86 1.39
C ILE A 98 5.74 0.87 0.33
N ASP A 99 6.98 1.06 0.79
CA ASP A 99 8.15 0.85 -0.05
C ASP A 99 8.65 -0.58 0.17
N PRO A 100 8.51 -1.47 -0.82
CA PRO A 100 8.90 -2.86 -0.65
C PRO A 100 10.39 -3.06 -0.32
N ILE A 101 11.25 -2.16 -0.78
CA ILE A 101 12.67 -2.24 -0.47
C ILE A 101 12.89 -1.96 1.03
N GLN A 102 12.25 -0.92 1.57
CA GLN A 102 12.34 -0.61 2.99
C GLN A 102 11.74 -1.71 3.86
N MET A 103 10.65 -2.30 3.41
CA MET A 103 9.99 -3.40 4.10
C MET A 103 10.94 -4.59 4.25
N LEU A 104 11.60 -5.00 3.17
CA LEU A 104 12.52 -6.13 3.18
C LEU A 104 13.79 -5.82 3.99
N ALA A 105 14.32 -4.60 3.89
CA ALA A 105 15.49 -4.18 4.66
C ALA A 105 15.23 -4.24 6.16
N GLY A 106 14.03 -3.82 6.59
CA GLY A 106 13.65 -3.83 8.00
C GLY A 106 13.39 -5.21 8.57
N ALA A 107 13.13 -6.20 7.72
CA ALA A 107 12.79 -7.55 8.15
C ALA A 107 14.01 -8.37 8.57
N GLY A 108 15.25 -7.97 8.23
CA GLY A 108 16.46 -8.69 8.59
C GLY A 108 16.63 -10.04 7.90
N GLY A 109 15.83 -10.31 6.88
CA GLY A 109 15.91 -11.55 6.12
C GLY A 109 17.02 -11.51 5.07
N GLU A 110 17.39 -12.69 4.57
CA GLU A 110 18.34 -12.76 3.48
C GLU A 110 17.70 -12.29 2.18
N ALA A 111 18.23 -11.19 1.64
CA ALA A 111 17.82 -10.70 0.35
C ALA A 111 18.60 -11.47 -0.72
N THR A 112 17.91 -12.36 -1.44
CA THR A 112 18.50 -13.02 -2.61
C THR A 112 18.32 -12.07 -3.82
N PRO A 113 19.11 -12.26 -4.89
CA PRO A 113 18.92 -11.46 -6.10
C PRO A 113 17.49 -11.51 -6.64
N ALA A 114 16.82 -12.66 -6.54
CA ALA A 114 15.44 -12.80 -6.99
C ALA A 114 14.48 -11.92 -6.15
N ILE A 115 14.64 -11.93 -4.84
CA ILE A 115 13.81 -11.13 -3.93
C ILE A 115 14.10 -9.63 -4.13
N GLU A 116 15.38 -9.26 -4.28
CA GLU A 116 15.75 -7.87 -4.54
C GLU A 116 15.12 -7.37 -5.83
N HIS A 117 15.13 -8.19 -6.87
CA HIS A 117 14.54 -7.83 -8.16
C HIS A 117 13.04 -7.59 -8.03
N VAL A 118 12.32 -8.47 -7.33
CA VAL A 118 10.89 -8.30 -7.10
C VAL A 118 10.62 -7.02 -6.32
N ALA A 119 11.40 -6.75 -5.26
CA ALA A 119 11.22 -5.55 -4.45
C ALA A 119 11.44 -4.28 -5.29
N GLU A 120 12.46 -4.26 -6.15
CA GLU A 120 12.73 -3.13 -7.03
C GLU A 120 11.60 -2.89 -8.03
N GLN A 121 11.08 -3.96 -8.64
CA GLN A 121 9.97 -3.86 -9.58
C GLN A 121 8.70 -3.38 -8.90
N ALA A 122 8.40 -3.93 -7.73
CA ALA A 122 7.21 -3.51 -6.97
C ALA A 122 7.33 -2.04 -6.55
N ARG A 123 8.51 -1.63 -6.09
CA ARG A 123 8.75 -0.25 -5.69
C ARG A 123 8.54 0.72 -6.85
N ALA A 124 9.08 0.40 -8.01
CA ALA A 124 8.93 1.25 -9.20
C ALA A 124 7.46 1.43 -9.57
N ARG A 125 6.67 0.37 -9.49
CA ARG A 125 5.24 0.43 -9.79
C ARG A 125 4.47 1.23 -8.75
N LEU A 126 4.74 1.02 -7.47
CA LEU A 126 4.09 1.78 -6.40
C LEU A 126 4.48 3.26 -6.43
N GLU A 127 5.70 3.57 -6.82
CA GLU A 127 6.11 4.96 -7.02
C GLU A 127 5.32 5.62 -8.15
N ARG A 128 5.05 4.89 -9.23
CA ARG A 128 4.22 5.40 -10.33
C ARG A 128 2.78 5.61 -9.87
N VAL A 129 2.26 4.72 -9.02
CA VAL A 129 0.93 4.91 -8.43
C VAL A 129 0.89 6.20 -7.63
N ALA A 130 1.90 6.43 -6.80
CA ALA A 130 1.99 7.65 -5.99
C ALA A 130 2.05 8.90 -6.89
N ARG A 131 2.82 8.86 -7.95
CA ARG A 131 2.92 9.97 -8.90
C ARG A 131 1.58 10.25 -9.58
N GLU A 132 0.88 9.21 -10.00
CA GLU A 132 -0.43 9.35 -10.65
C GLU A 132 -1.43 9.98 -9.71
N LEU A 133 -1.45 9.57 -8.44
CA LEU A 133 -2.34 10.15 -7.43
C LEU A 133 -2.01 11.63 -7.19
N GLY A 134 -0.72 11.98 -7.24
CA GLY A 134 -0.28 13.36 -7.03
C GLY A 134 -0.61 14.31 -8.16
N LYS A 135 -1.05 13.82 -9.31
CA LYS A 135 -1.43 14.68 -10.45
C LYS A 135 -2.77 15.39 -10.26
N GLY A 136 -3.47 15.06 -9.21
CA GLY A 136 -4.73 15.72 -8.90
C GLY A 136 -5.84 15.44 -9.85
#